data_09e3877c12840dd348cb92efa5aabc0c
#
_entry.id   09e3877c12840dd348cb92efa5aabc0c
#
_cell.length_a   1.000
_cell.length_b   1.000
_cell.length_c   1.000
_cell.angle_alpha   90.00
_cell.angle_beta   90.00
_cell.angle_gamma   90.00
#
_symmetry.space_group_name_H-M   'P 1'
#
loop_
_entity.id
_entity.type
_entity.pdbx_description
1 polymer ?
#
loop_
_entity_poly.entity_id
_entity_poly.type
_entity_poly.pdbx_seq_one_letter_code
_entity_poly.pdbx_strand_id
1 'polypeptide(L)'
;MIRVYPGSHPGQAQVQFSYMLNGPATEEKREGHLQGAQFAIELLRGEDFVAPAECQQGFEAGRDSIMLGSNEPLLQHIHRLGDEAVGPNKT
;
A
#
# COMPACT_ATOMS: atom_id res chain seq x y z
N MET A 1 -9.97 6.85 2.89
CA MET A 1 -8.65 7.09 3.53
C MET A 1 -7.99 5.76 3.81
N ILE A 2 -6.71 5.66 3.49
CA ILE A 2 -5.91 4.46 3.77
C ILE A 2 -4.86 4.83 4.82
N ARG A 3 -4.72 4.00 5.84
CA ARG A 3 -3.67 4.09 6.85
C ARG A 3 -2.87 2.81 6.87
N VAL A 4 -1.56 2.94 6.98
CA VAL A 4 -0.64 1.80 7.03
C VAL A 4 0.09 1.83 8.35
N TYR A 5 0.07 0.72 9.06
CA TYR A 5 0.72 0.54 10.36
C TYR A 5 1.72 -0.60 10.30
N PRO A 6 2.77 -0.58 11.13
CA PRO A 6 3.67 -1.71 11.26
C PRO A 6 2.93 -2.99 11.68
N GLY A 7 3.33 -4.10 11.10
CA GLY A 7 2.88 -5.42 11.52
C GLY A 7 3.73 -5.99 12.66
N SER A 8 3.63 -7.29 12.88
CA SER A 8 4.37 -8.00 13.93
C SER A 8 5.87 -8.15 13.65
N HIS A 9 6.30 -7.99 12.39
CA HIS A 9 7.69 -8.04 11.96
C HIS A 9 7.89 -7.17 10.70
N PRO A 10 9.14 -6.84 10.28
CA PRO A 10 9.40 -5.92 9.17
C PRO A 10 8.80 -6.31 7.82
N GLY A 11 8.56 -7.59 7.59
CA GLY A 11 7.93 -8.08 6.37
C GLY A 11 6.40 -7.98 6.35
N GLN A 12 5.79 -7.38 7.36
CA GLN A 12 4.34 -7.31 7.53
C GLN A 12 3.87 -5.89 7.83
N ALA A 13 2.75 -5.51 7.23
CA ALA A 13 2.07 -4.25 7.52
C ALA A 13 0.58 -4.50 7.75
N GLN A 14 -0.05 -3.65 8.56
CA GLN A 14 -1.49 -3.59 8.71
C GLN A 14 -2.04 -2.42 7.93
N VAL A 15 -3.03 -2.68 7.08
CA VAL A 15 -3.67 -1.64 6.28
C VAL A 15 -5.10 -1.45 6.78
N GLN A 16 -5.42 -0.22 7.16
CA GLN A 16 -6.77 0.19 7.52
C GLN A 16 -7.36 1.03 6.41
N PHE A 17 -8.48 0.57 5.87
CA PHE A 17 -9.24 1.32 4.88
C PHE A 17 -10.48 1.92 5.54
N SER A 18 -10.67 3.25 5.39
CA SER A 18 -11.87 3.95 5.85
C SER A 18 -12.63 4.53 4.67
N TYR A 19 -13.86 4.10 4.50
CA TYR A 19 -14.78 4.65 3.51
C TYR A 19 -15.56 5.80 4.16
N MET A 20 -15.39 7.00 3.63
CA MET A 20 -15.94 8.22 4.22
C MET A 20 -16.96 8.85 3.29
N LEU A 21 -18.03 9.38 3.86
CA LEU A 21 -19.08 10.10 3.13
C LEU A 21 -18.93 11.60 3.31
N ASN A 22 -19.27 12.35 2.28
CA ASN A 22 -19.36 13.80 2.34
C ASN A 22 -20.81 14.19 2.74
N GLY A 23 -21.08 14.17 4.04
CA GLY A 23 -22.38 14.50 4.59
C GLY A 23 -23.05 13.29 5.28
N PRO A 24 -24.25 13.50 5.86
CA PRO A 24 -24.96 12.46 6.60
C PRO A 24 -25.42 11.33 5.68
N ALA A 25 -25.25 10.09 6.12
CA ALA A 25 -25.82 8.93 5.45
C ALA A 25 -27.32 8.87 5.67
N THR A 26 -28.09 8.72 4.58
CA THR A 26 -29.52 8.46 4.67
C THR A 26 -29.76 6.96 4.52
N GLU A 27 -30.82 6.43 5.15
CA GLU A 27 -31.16 5.01 5.03
C GLU A 27 -31.39 4.58 3.58
N GLU A 28 -31.95 5.46 2.76
CA GLU A 28 -32.18 5.22 1.35
C GLU A 28 -30.89 4.95 0.56
N LYS A 29 -29.79 5.63 0.93
CA LYS A 29 -28.49 5.54 0.25
C LYS A 29 -27.53 4.55 0.91
N ARG A 30 -27.88 4.07 2.08
CA ARG A 30 -27.01 3.24 2.91
C ARG A 30 -26.50 2.00 2.19
N GLU A 31 -27.41 1.27 1.56
CA GLU A 31 -27.06 0.03 0.85
C GLU A 31 -26.07 0.27 -0.28
N GLY A 32 -26.27 1.34 -1.08
CA GLY A 32 -25.34 1.72 -2.13
C GLY A 32 -23.94 2.07 -1.59
N HIS A 33 -23.86 2.75 -0.45
CA HIS A 33 -22.60 3.07 0.21
C HIS A 33 -21.89 1.83 0.74
N LEU A 34 -22.61 0.89 1.33
CA LEU A 34 -22.06 -0.39 1.79
C LEU A 34 -21.52 -1.22 0.63
N GLN A 35 -22.25 -1.30 -0.47
CA GLN A 35 -21.79 -2.00 -1.67
C GLN A 35 -20.55 -1.34 -2.26
N GLY A 36 -20.49 -0.01 -2.32
CA GLY A 36 -19.32 0.72 -2.77
C GLY A 36 -18.08 0.48 -1.92
N ALA A 37 -18.25 0.48 -0.59
CA ALA A 37 -17.17 0.19 0.34
C ALA A 37 -16.67 -1.25 0.19
N GLN A 38 -17.58 -2.20 0.07
CA GLN A 38 -17.24 -3.61 -0.12
C GLN A 38 -16.48 -3.82 -1.44
N PHE A 39 -16.98 -3.24 -2.52
CA PHE A 39 -16.30 -3.29 -3.82
C PHE A 39 -14.87 -2.75 -3.75
N ALA A 40 -14.67 -1.61 -3.09
CA ALA A 40 -13.34 -1.02 -2.92
C ALA A 40 -12.39 -1.94 -2.14
N ILE A 41 -12.87 -2.57 -1.08
CA ILE A 41 -12.08 -3.52 -0.28
C ILE A 41 -11.71 -4.76 -1.10
N GLU A 42 -12.65 -5.31 -1.85
CA GLU A 42 -12.42 -6.49 -2.69
C GLU A 42 -11.40 -6.19 -3.80
N LEU A 43 -11.50 -5.02 -4.43
CA LEU A 43 -10.54 -4.58 -5.44
C LEU A 43 -9.13 -4.44 -4.86
N LEU A 44 -8.98 -3.78 -3.71
CA LEU A 44 -7.70 -3.62 -3.03
C LEU A 44 -7.08 -4.99 -2.66
N ARG A 45 -7.86 -5.88 -2.09
CA ARG A 45 -7.40 -7.21 -1.69
C ARG A 45 -7.05 -8.10 -2.87
N GLY A 46 -7.82 -8.04 -3.95
CA GLY A 46 -7.66 -8.90 -5.12
C GLY A 46 -6.59 -8.44 -6.10
N GLU A 47 -6.27 -7.15 -6.14
CA GLU A 47 -5.37 -6.57 -7.12
C GLU A 47 -4.23 -5.79 -6.46
N ASP A 48 -4.52 -4.66 -5.82
CA ASP A 48 -3.51 -3.70 -5.38
C ASP A 48 -2.58 -4.24 -4.28
N PHE A 49 -3.04 -5.16 -3.45
CA PHE A 49 -2.23 -5.73 -2.36
C PHE A 49 -1.62 -7.09 -2.68
N VAL A 50 -2.02 -7.71 -3.78
CA VAL A 50 -1.42 -8.99 -4.21
C VAL A 50 0.02 -8.78 -4.67
N ALA A 51 0.26 -7.83 -5.56
CA ALA A 51 1.59 -7.57 -6.09
C ALA A 51 2.62 -7.18 -5.01
N PRO A 52 2.32 -6.25 -4.06
CA PRO A 52 3.23 -5.98 -2.95
C PRO A 52 3.53 -7.18 -2.07
N ALA A 53 2.54 -8.05 -1.81
CA ALA A 53 2.75 -9.27 -1.03
C ALA A 53 3.69 -10.25 -1.74
N GLU A 54 3.55 -10.40 -3.04
CA GLU A 54 4.46 -11.23 -3.87
C GLU A 54 5.87 -10.62 -3.93
N CYS A 55 5.98 -9.29 -4.05
CA CYS A 55 7.27 -8.60 -3.98
C CYS A 55 7.97 -8.83 -2.63
N GLN A 56 7.22 -8.80 -1.53
CA GLN A 56 7.76 -9.07 -0.20
C GLN A 56 8.34 -10.49 -0.10
N GLN A 57 7.68 -11.49 -0.65
CA GLN A 57 8.20 -12.85 -0.74
C GLN A 57 9.52 -12.90 -1.52
N GLY A 58 9.63 -12.13 -2.60
CA GLY A 58 10.87 -12.02 -3.37
C GLY A 58 12.02 -11.44 -2.55
N PHE A 59 11.78 -10.41 -1.75
CA PHE A 59 12.77 -9.83 -0.84
C PHE A 59 13.18 -10.81 0.27
N GLU A 60 12.23 -11.52 0.86
CA GLU A 60 12.50 -12.54 1.87
C GLU A 60 13.31 -13.71 1.31
N ALA A 61 13.15 -14.01 0.02
CA ALA A 61 13.94 -15.03 -0.69
C ALA A 61 15.34 -14.55 -1.09
N GLY A 62 15.76 -13.35 -0.71
CA GLY A 62 17.10 -12.83 -0.91
C GLY A 62 17.26 -11.85 -2.08
N ARG A 63 16.18 -11.37 -2.67
CA ARG A 63 16.24 -10.29 -3.64
C ARG A 63 16.51 -8.97 -2.91
N ASP A 64 17.66 -8.39 -3.15
CA ASP A 64 18.14 -7.19 -2.45
C ASP A 64 18.14 -5.92 -3.31
N SER A 65 17.77 -6.04 -4.57
CA SER A 65 17.79 -4.91 -5.50
C SER A 65 16.55 -4.87 -6.38
N ILE A 66 16.16 -3.67 -6.76
CA ILE A 66 15.14 -3.40 -7.77
C ILE A 66 15.74 -2.59 -8.91
N MET A 67 15.21 -2.79 -10.10
CA MET A 67 15.63 -2.02 -11.28
C MET A 67 14.50 -1.03 -11.62
N LEU A 68 14.86 0.25 -11.64
CA LEU A 68 13.96 1.32 -12.06
C LEU A 68 14.26 1.72 -13.50
N GLY A 69 13.21 1.93 -14.29
CA GLY A 69 13.36 2.38 -15.66
C GLY A 69 13.83 3.83 -15.76
N SER A 70 14.53 4.17 -16.84
CA SER A 70 14.96 5.55 -17.11
C SER A 70 13.78 6.51 -17.31
N ASN A 71 12.60 5.97 -17.61
CA ASN A 71 11.35 6.71 -17.78
C ASN A 71 10.54 6.84 -16.46
N GLU A 72 11.13 6.48 -15.33
CA GLU A 72 10.48 6.52 -14.01
C GLU A 72 11.19 7.50 -13.05
N PRO A 73 11.34 8.79 -13.43
CA PRO A 73 12.14 9.74 -12.64
C PRO A 73 11.57 10.02 -11.25
N LEU A 74 10.25 9.93 -11.08
CA LEU A 74 9.62 10.12 -9.77
C LEU A 74 9.95 8.97 -8.81
N LEU A 75 9.93 7.73 -9.28
CA LEU A 75 10.33 6.58 -8.47
C LEU A 75 11.81 6.64 -8.09
N GLN A 76 12.68 6.98 -9.04
CA GLN A 76 14.10 7.19 -8.78
C GLN A 76 14.33 8.28 -7.73
N HIS A 77 13.58 9.37 -7.81
CA HIS A 77 13.66 10.47 -6.84
C HIS A 77 13.23 10.05 -5.44
N ILE A 78 12.09 9.35 -5.32
CA ILE A 78 11.59 8.85 -4.04
C ILE A 78 12.60 7.89 -3.38
N HIS A 79 13.16 6.96 -4.14
CA HIS A 79 14.16 6.03 -3.62
C HIS A 79 15.41 6.76 -3.15
N ARG A 80 15.91 7.72 -3.92
CA ARG A 80 17.07 8.53 -3.51
C ARG A 80 16.81 9.28 -2.21
N LEU A 81 15.65 9.94 -2.08
CA LEU A 81 15.30 10.63 -0.85
C LEU A 81 15.18 9.68 0.33
N GLY A 82 14.64 8.49 0.12
CA GLY A 82 14.57 7.46 1.14
C GLY A 82 15.97 7.03 1.61
N ASP A 83 16.88 6.76 0.68
CA ASP A 83 18.26 6.39 0.97
C ASP A 83 19.00 7.50 1.74
N GLU A 84 18.82 8.75 1.33
CA GLU A 84 19.40 9.91 2.03
C GLU A 84 18.85 10.05 3.46
N ALA A 85 17.54 9.84 3.65
CA ALA A 85 16.89 9.95 4.96
C ALA A 85 17.29 8.83 5.94
N VAL A 86 17.45 7.61 5.43
CA VAL A 86 17.85 6.45 6.23
C VAL A 86 19.36 6.46 6.50
N GLY A 87 20.13 7.06 5.61
CA GLY A 87 21.58 7.05 5.65
C GLY A 87 22.19 5.75 5.15
N PRO A 88 23.52 5.61 5.21
CA PRO A 88 24.20 4.40 4.74
C PRO A 88 23.71 3.18 5.51
N ASN A 89 23.46 2.11 4.77
CA ASN A 89 23.05 0.84 5.36
C ASN A 89 24.17 0.32 6.29
N LYS A 90 23.82 0.20 7.57
CA LYS A 90 24.77 -0.23 8.62
C LYS A 90 24.59 -1.70 9.00
N THR A 91 24.08 -2.48 8.10
CA THR A 91 24.02 -3.93 8.35
C THR A 91 25.38 -4.58 8.27
#